data_83a5ad0d7f57b3ed0748b219b6048208
#
_entry.id   83a5ad0d7f57b3ed0748b219b6048208
#
_cell.length_a   1.000
_cell.length_b   1.000
_cell.length_c   1.000
_cell.angle_alpha   90.00
_cell.angle_beta   90.00
_cell.angle_gamma   90.00
#
_symmetry.space_group_name_H-M   'P 1'
#
loop_
_entity.id
_entity.type
_entity.pdbx_description
1 polymer ?
#
loop_
_entity_poly.entity_id
_entity_poly.type
_entity_poly.pdbx_seq_one_letter_code
_entity_poly.pdbx_strand_id
1 'polypeptide(L)'
;MQRADVTFRLAEGSSFRPLKPVGKAASSLGMRVTQGRNWSLLWSWRSPWTDAALVRPLRGSRAGAGPIVNHVGGLNELAYKSKLAVFAASLAAAHPSTFKGVAPETYILPDQLGALARRLKSEGAADAHGWPRWLSKSVKHRGVRVLPSNASEDYLRSLNAALVQRRVRPLLLRSVPRVFDLGLYVLLSSVRPLRAYLFEEALVRFGNTEYPASPAGFARKESFVIDDYSPVWKLPAFAADVRVCGESAACALRRRLREEGHDPRALWARMRRTIRGLLSAARPSVEAALRRHGVRAGATFELLRFDFMVDWRGTPLLTEVNISPNLIGKTHQDSAVKQRLLTAVLSVATLRLRPHPPPAALECRGGCCLLPGACGAAGIRPLECLTSADLDAVALAEAEDGAAAASGLERVLPPSDAAARKEVLQLVAAAAREDALAGCLAAAEDGRTEEGGRPRRGPLRAPRRQGGSFGSPPSGPCSRCLDGYSDCRRACQAFGSGSRSGTCAYPDSTDVAHCCDCRRSWSLWG
;
A
#
# COMPACT_ATOMS: atom_id res chain seq x y z
N MET A 1 -24.83 6.17 14.26
CA MET A 1 -24.13 5.31 15.25
C MET A 1 -23.06 6.18 15.91
N GLN A 2 -23.17 6.46 17.19
CA GLN A 2 -22.12 7.14 17.95
C GLN A 2 -20.93 6.19 18.13
N ARG A 3 -19.71 6.69 18.45
CA ARG A 3 -18.54 5.80 18.67
C ARG A 3 -18.77 4.79 19.79
N ALA A 4 -19.60 5.12 20.77
CA ALA A 4 -20.04 4.23 21.86
C ALA A 4 -20.80 2.97 21.37
N ASP A 5 -21.36 2.99 20.15
CA ASP A 5 -22.05 1.84 19.58
C ASP A 5 -21.09 0.86 18.87
N VAL A 6 -19.80 1.23 18.70
CA VAL A 6 -18.81 0.36 18.09
C VAL A 6 -18.36 -0.67 19.12
N THR A 7 -18.62 -1.95 18.83
CA THR A 7 -18.07 -3.06 19.61
C THR A 7 -16.70 -3.45 19.07
N PHE A 8 -15.70 -3.32 19.93
CA PHE A 8 -14.29 -3.57 19.62
C PHE A 8 -13.81 -4.87 20.24
N ARG A 9 -13.16 -5.73 19.46
CA ARG A 9 -12.60 -7.00 19.93
C ARG A 9 -11.11 -7.10 19.59
N LEU A 10 -10.31 -7.56 20.56
CA LEU A 10 -8.95 -8.04 20.36
C LEU A 10 -9.00 -9.56 20.14
N ALA A 11 -8.49 -10.05 19.01
CA ALA A 11 -8.59 -11.47 18.67
C ALA A 11 -7.85 -12.37 19.70
N GLU A 12 -6.67 -11.94 20.15
CA GLU A 12 -5.83 -12.64 21.12
C GLU A 12 -6.17 -12.30 22.58
N GLY A 13 -7.22 -11.51 22.78
CA GLY A 13 -7.68 -11.09 24.11
C GLY A 13 -6.97 -9.83 24.64
N SER A 14 -7.59 -9.18 25.62
CA SER A 14 -7.12 -7.91 26.20
C SER A 14 -5.83 -8.03 27.03
N SER A 15 -5.51 -9.23 27.51
CA SER A 15 -4.28 -9.52 28.26
C SER A 15 -3.05 -9.63 27.35
N PHE A 16 -3.23 -9.84 26.05
CA PHE A 16 -2.11 -10.00 25.11
C PHE A 16 -1.30 -8.70 25.00
N ARG A 17 -0.10 -8.71 25.58
CA ARG A 17 0.74 -7.53 25.76
C ARG A 17 0.95 -6.67 24.50
N PRO A 18 1.22 -7.24 23.31
CA PRO A 18 1.42 -6.46 22.09
C PRO A 18 0.21 -5.60 21.68
N LEU A 19 -1.00 -5.99 22.05
CA LEU A 19 -2.24 -5.30 21.68
C LEU A 19 -2.77 -4.37 22.80
N LYS A 20 -2.15 -4.30 23.96
CA LYS A 20 -2.56 -3.36 25.03
C LYS A 20 -2.67 -1.90 24.55
N PRO A 21 -1.72 -1.36 23.75
CA PRO A 21 -1.85 0.00 23.24
C PRO A 21 -3.08 0.19 22.34
N VAL A 22 -3.46 -0.82 21.57
CA VAL A 22 -4.64 -0.79 20.69
C VAL A 22 -5.92 -0.75 21.53
N GLY A 23 -6.01 -1.62 22.55
CA GLY A 23 -7.13 -1.60 23.50
C GLY A 23 -7.29 -0.27 24.20
N LYS A 24 -6.17 0.35 24.63
CA LYS A 24 -6.16 1.69 25.23
C LYS A 24 -6.71 2.76 24.28
N ALA A 25 -6.28 2.73 23.01
CA ALA A 25 -6.75 3.67 22.00
C ALA A 25 -8.26 3.49 21.70
N ALA A 26 -8.73 2.24 21.60
CA ALA A 26 -10.15 1.95 21.41
C ALA A 26 -11.00 2.47 22.59
N SER A 27 -10.55 2.23 23.82
CA SER A 27 -11.23 2.73 25.03
C SER A 27 -11.24 4.25 25.10
N SER A 28 -10.13 4.94 24.75
CA SER A 28 -10.08 6.41 24.72
C SER A 28 -11.01 7.04 23.68
N LEU A 29 -11.36 6.29 22.65
CA LEU A 29 -12.36 6.67 21.63
C LEU A 29 -13.80 6.31 22.04
N GLY A 30 -14.02 5.76 23.25
CA GLY A 30 -15.33 5.38 23.74
C GLY A 30 -15.90 4.10 23.10
N MET A 31 -15.06 3.26 22.49
CA MET A 31 -15.52 1.99 21.93
C MET A 31 -15.77 0.97 23.04
N ARG A 32 -16.82 0.17 22.90
CA ARG A 32 -17.14 -0.90 23.85
C ARG A 32 -16.31 -2.14 23.57
N VAL A 33 -15.36 -2.43 24.45
CA VAL A 33 -14.54 -3.64 24.34
C VAL A 33 -15.39 -4.88 24.63
N THR A 34 -15.31 -5.92 23.79
CA THR A 34 -16.03 -7.19 23.92
C THR A 34 -15.10 -8.38 23.69
N GLN A 35 -15.40 -9.50 24.33
CA GLN A 35 -14.81 -10.82 24.02
C GLN A 35 -15.80 -11.70 23.23
N GLY A 36 -17.03 -11.23 23.04
CA GLY A 36 -18.09 -11.94 22.35
C GLY A 36 -17.87 -12.06 20.84
N ARG A 37 -18.76 -12.83 20.21
CA ARG A 37 -18.71 -13.03 18.73
C ARG A 37 -19.32 -11.85 17.96
N ASN A 38 -20.15 -11.02 18.58
CA ASN A 38 -20.76 -9.84 17.98
C ASN A 38 -19.83 -8.64 18.16
N TRP A 39 -19.03 -8.37 17.17
CA TRP A 39 -18.10 -7.24 17.12
C TRP A 39 -18.26 -6.46 15.82
N SER A 40 -18.07 -5.15 15.89
CA SER A 40 -18.06 -4.26 14.72
C SER A 40 -16.66 -4.10 14.16
N LEU A 41 -15.65 -4.06 15.06
CA LEU A 41 -14.23 -3.98 14.69
C LEU A 41 -13.45 -5.06 15.43
N LEU A 42 -12.72 -5.87 14.66
CA LEU A 42 -11.76 -6.85 15.16
C LEU A 42 -10.34 -6.34 14.91
N TRP A 43 -9.52 -6.35 15.95
CA TRP A 43 -8.07 -6.18 15.79
C TRP A 43 -7.36 -7.48 16.15
N SER A 44 -6.59 -8.00 15.22
CA SER A 44 -5.80 -9.21 15.40
C SER A 44 -4.31 -8.91 15.25
N TRP A 45 -3.48 -9.58 16.00
CA TRP A 45 -2.02 -9.60 15.82
C TRP A 45 -1.62 -10.53 14.70
N ARG A 46 -2.29 -11.69 14.64
CA ARG A 46 -2.07 -12.71 13.62
C ARG A 46 -3.00 -12.53 12.45
N SER A 47 -2.58 -12.97 11.28
CA SER A 47 -3.46 -13.00 10.11
C SER A 47 -4.73 -13.83 10.40
N PRO A 48 -5.94 -13.28 10.25
CA PRO A 48 -7.19 -14.00 10.54
C PRO A 48 -7.63 -14.93 9.41
N TRP A 49 -6.95 -14.93 8.27
CA TRP A 49 -7.41 -15.57 7.03
C TRP A 49 -7.48 -17.10 7.10
N THR A 50 -6.86 -17.73 8.08
CA THR A 50 -6.94 -19.17 8.35
C THR A 50 -8.02 -19.53 9.38
N ASP A 51 -8.63 -18.54 10.05
CA ASP A 51 -9.70 -18.75 11.03
C ASP A 51 -11.07 -18.44 10.41
N ALA A 52 -11.80 -19.51 10.07
CA ALA A 52 -13.12 -19.39 9.44
C ALA A 52 -14.13 -18.63 10.32
N ALA A 53 -14.03 -18.71 11.65
CA ALA A 53 -14.93 -18.02 12.57
C ALA A 53 -14.72 -16.49 12.54
N LEU A 54 -13.48 -16.03 12.33
CA LEU A 54 -13.15 -14.61 12.19
C LEU A 54 -13.45 -14.07 10.80
N VAL A 55 -13.29 -14.90 9.76
CA VAL A 55 -13.49 -14.49 8.35
C VAL A 55 -14.97 -14.49 7.95
N ARG A 56 -15.78 -15.43 8.46
CA ARG A 56 -17.19 -15.56 8.09
C ARG A 56 -17.99 -14.26 8.21
N PRO A 57 -17.87 -13.44 9.27
CA PRO A 57 -18.61 -12.17 9.39
C PRO A 57 -18.20 -11.11 8.34
N LEU A 58 -17.03 -11.25 7.71
CA LEU A 58 -16.49 -10.32 6.72
C LEU A 58 -17.00 -10.61 5.30
N ARG A 59 -17.67 -11.77 5.10
CA ARG A 59 -18.16 -12.20 3.78
C ARG A 59 -19.45 -11.50 3.41
N GLY A 60 -19.73 -11.43 2.10
CA GLY A 60 -20.97 -10.91 1.54
C GLY A 60 -20.75 -9.99 0.35
N SER A 61 -21.84 -9.64 -0.32
CA SER A 61 -21.83 -8.83 -1.54
C SER A 61 -22.15 -7.34 -1.31
N ARG A 62 -22.78 -6.99 -0.17
CA ARG A 62 -23.12 -5.59 0.11
C ARG A 62 -21.89 -4.81 0.58
N ALA A 63 -21.57 -3.75 -0.14
CA ALA A 63 -20.61 -2.75 0.30
C ALA A 63 -21.16 -1.96 1.53
N GLY A 64 -20.32 -1.61 2.46
CA GLY A 64 -20.59 -0.62 3.50
C GLY A 64 -21.07 -1.16 4.85
N ALA A 65 -22.06 -2.00 4.97
CA ALA A 65 -22.60 -2.42 6.26
C ALA A 65 -21.98 -3.74 6.77
N GLY A 66 -21.39 -3.75 7.96
CA GLY A 66 -20.93 -4.96 8.65
C GLY A 66 -19.53 -4.81 9.27
N PRO A 67 -19.06 -5.84 9.97
CA PRO A 67 -17.84 -5.77 10.74
C PRO A 67 -16.57 -5.62 9.87
N ILE A 68 -15.53 -5.03 10.46
CA ILE A 68 -14.24 -4.76 9.81
C ILE A 68 -13.08 -5.37 10.61
N VAL A 69 -11.96 -5.63 9.92
CA VAL A 69 -10.74 -6.19 10.52
C VAL A 69 -9.48 -5.47 10.03
N ASN A 70 -8.45 -5.43 10.89
CA ASN A 70 -7.16 -4.77 10.61
C ASN A 70 -6.20 -5.56 9.73
N HIS A 71 -6.63 -6.54 8.98
CA HIS A 71 -5.77 -7.29 8.07
C HIS A 71 -6.34 -7.34 6.66
N VAL A 72 -5.49 -7.04 5.68
CA VAL A 72 -5.78 -7.13 4.26
C VAL A 72 -5.08 -8.36 3.69
N GLY A 73 -5.86 -9.31 3.15
CA GLY A 73 -5.28 -10.49 2.49
C GLY A 73 -4.45 -10.10 1.26
N GLY A 74 -3.42 -10.88 0.96
CA GLY A 74 -2.61 -10.68 -0.26
C GLY A 74 -1.40 -9.75 -0.12
N LEU A 75 -1.15 -9.15 1.05
CA LEU A 75 0.03 -8.30 1.30
C LEU A 75 1.32 -9.09 1.57
N ASN A 76 1.30 -10.40 1.40
CA ASN A 76 2.47 -11.26 1.66
C ASN A 76 3.70 -10.90 0.83
N GLU A 77 3.51 -10.36 -0.40
CA GLU A 77 4.59 -9.93 -1.27
C GLU A 77 5.37 -8.75 -0.67
N LEU A 78 4.71 -7.92 0.11
CA LEU A 78 5.34 -6.81 0.83
C LEU A 78 5.92 -7.26 2.19
N ALA A 79 5.25 -8.19 2.89
CA ALA A 79 5.55 -8.54 4.27
C ALA A 79 6.74 -9.48 4.45
N TYR A 80 6.96 -10.41 3.51
CA TYR A 80 8.08 -11.36 3.58
C TYR A 80 9.31 -10.82 2.87
N LYS A 81 10.45 -10.76 3.56
CA LYS A 81 11.71 -10.19 3.03
C LYS A 81 12.11 -10.76 1.67
N SER A 82 11.97 -12.08 1.48
CA SER A 82 12.26 -12.72 0.20
C SER A 82 11.29 -12.28 -0.90
N LYS A 83 9.99 -12.26 -0.60
CA LYS A 83 8.97 -11.84 -1.56
C LYS A 83 9.09 -10.37 -1.89
N LEU A 84 9.33 -9.50 -0.90
CA LEU A 84 9.58 -8.08 -1.12
C LEU A 84 10.79 -7.85 -2.02
N ALA A 85 11.88 -8.60 -1.85
CA ALA A 85 13.06 -8.49 -2.69
C ALA A 85 12.75 -8.85 -4.16
N VAL A 86 12.04 -9.96 -4.40
CA VAL A 86 11.59 -10.37 -5.75
C VAL A 86 10.65 -9.33 -6.34
N PHE A 87 9.66 -8.90 -5.57
CA PHE A 87 8.66 -7.92 -6.01
C PHE A 87 9.30 -6.58 -6.37
N ALA A 88 10.19 -6.04 -5.52
CA ALA A 88 10.91 -4.81 -5.80
C ALA A 88 11.83 -4.94 -7.04
N ALA A 89 12.48 -6.09 -7.22
CA ALA A 89 13.32 -6.34 -8.40
C ALA A 89 12.49 -6.43 -9.68
N SER A 90 11.33 -7.11 -9.67
CA SER A 90 10.43 -7.19 -10.83
C SER A 90 9.89 -5.81 -11.21
N LEU A 91 9.49 -5.00 -10.23
CA LEU A 91 9.04 -3.63 -10.45
C LEU A 91 10.17 -2.73 -10.98
N ALA A 92 11.40 -2.90 -10.49
CA ALA A 92 12.56 -2.15 -10.99
C ALA A 92 12.90 -2.50 -12.45
N ALA A 93 12.65 -3.74 -12.87
CA ALA A 93 12.79 -4.17 -14.26
C ALA A 93 11.68 -3.64 -15.16
N ALA A 94 10.42 -3.72 -14.70
CA ALA A 94 9.26 -3.27 -15.45
C ALA A 94 9.12 -1.74 -15.52
N HIS A 95 9.47 -1.04 -14.43
CA HIS A 95 9.30 0.41 -14.26
C HIS A 95 10.57 1.06 -13.70
N PRO A 96 11.70 1.06 -14.44
CA PRO A 96 12.99 1.50 -13.92
C PRO A 96 13.02 2.98 -13.51
N SER A 97 12.23 3.85 -14.14
CA SER A 97 12.12 5.26 -13.76
C SER A 97 11.56 5.48 -12.35
N THR A 98 10.72 4.58 -11.87
CA THR A 98 10.06 4.68 -10.58
C THR A 98 10.74 3.82 -9.51
N PHE A 99 11.15 2.58 -9.85
CA PHE A 99 11.58 1.58 -8.86
C PHE A 99 13.06 1.22 -8.89
N LYS A 100 13.85 1.72 -9.86
CA LYS A 100 15.30 1.48 -9.83
C LYS A 100 15.92 2.08 -8.57
N GLY A 101 16.54 1.22 -7.76
CA GLY A 101 17.21 1.64 -6.53
C GLY A 101 16.28 1.97 -5.35
N VAL A 102 15.01 1.53 -5.36
CA VAL A 102 14.11 1.69 -4.21
C VAL A 102 14.40 0.70 -3.07
N ALA A 103 15.05 -0.42 -3.37
CA ALA A 103 15.49 -1.42 -2.40
C ALA A 103 16.93 -1.85 -2.72
N PRO A 104 17.69 -2.34 -1.74
CA PRO A 104 19.02 -2.88 -1.98
C PRO A 104 18.96 -4.14 -2.86
N GLU A 105 19.93 -4.28 -3.77
CA GLU A 105 20.10 -5.49 -4.59
C GLU A 105 20.16 -6.73 -3.68
N THR A 106 19.33 -7.72 -3.95
CA THR A 106 19.14 -8.87 -3.06
C THR A 106 19.04 -10.15 -3.87
N TYR A 107 19.72 -11.20 -3.44
CA TYR A 107 19.65 -12.55 -3.97
C TYR A 107 19.08 -13.50 -2.93
N ILE A 108 18.22 -14.42 -3.38
CA ILE A 108 17.57 -15.43 -2.54
C ILE A 108 18.25 -16.78 -2.78
N LEU A 109 18.74 -17.39 -1.73
CA LEU A 109 19.39 -18.71 -1.81
C LEU A 109 18.43 -19.82 -1.37
N PRO A 110 18.49 -20.99 -2.01
CA PRO A 110 19.45 -21.37 -3.07
C PRO A 110 19.10 -20.90 -4.48
N ASP A 111 17.88 -20.42 -4.73
CA ASP A 111 17.31 -20.21 -6.08
C ASP A 111 18.17 -19.33 -6.98
N GLN A 112 18.79 -18.29 -6.43
CA GLN A 112 19.61 -17.33 -7.18
C GLN A 112 21.11 -17.50 -6.95
N LEU A 113 21.57 -18.67 -6.51
CA LEU A 113 22.98 -18.94 -6.21
C LEU A 113 23.88 -18.63 -7.40
N GLY A 114 23.56 -19.15 -8.61
CA GLY A 114 24.38 -18.92 -9.80
C GLY A 114 24.45 -17.44 -10.23
N ALA A 115 23.37 -16.69 -10.04
CA ALA A 115 23.38 -15.25 -10.30
C ALA A 115 24.28 -14.50 -9.30
N LEU A 116 24.19 -14.82 -8.01
CA LEU A 116 25.05 -14.27 -6.97
C LEU A 116 26.52 -14.62 -7.23
N ALA A 117 26.83 -15.88 -7.55
CA ALA A 117 28.19 -16.31 -7.84
C ALA A 117 28.83 -15.52 -9.01
N ARG A 118 28.09 -15.32 -10.10
CA ARG A 118 28.53 -14.46 -11.21
C ARG A 118 28.76 -13.00 -10.75
N ARG A 119 27.87 -12.50 -9.91
CA ARG A 119 27.98 -11.13 -9.37
C ARG A 119 29.22 -10.97 -8.49
N LEU A 120 29.48 -11.91 -7.60
CA LEU A 120 30.66 -11.92 -6.74
C LEU A 120 31.96 -12.09 -7.54
N LYS A 121 31.96 -12.89 -8.63
CA LYS A 121 33.10 -13.03 -9.52
C LYS A 121 33.44 -11.72 -10.24
N SER A 122 32.43 -10.90 -10.57
CA SER A 122 32.63 -9.63 -11.29
C SER A 122 33.12 -8.48 -10.40
N GLU A 123 32.71 -8.43 -9.11
CA GLU A 123 32.99 -7.27 -8.26
C GLU A 123 33.59 -7.60 -6.89
N GLY A 124 33.63 -8.87 -6.51
CA GLY A 124 34.06 -9.34 -5.19
C GLY A 124 33.02 -9.14 -4.08
N ALA A 125 33.20 -9.84 -2.97
CA ALA A 125 32.40 -9.69 -1.76
C ALA A 125 32.79 -8.45 -0.93
N ALA A 126 34.01 -7.91 -1.15
CA ALA A 126 34.50 -6.66 -0.58
C ALA A 126 35.04 -5.75 -1.69
N ASP A 127 35.25 -4.47 -1.39
CA ASP A 127 35.92 -3.54 -2.31
C ASP A 127 37.45 -3.62 -2.17
N ALA A 128 38.17 -2.83 -2.97
CA ALA A 128 39.64 -2.81 -2.97
C ALA A 128 40.26 -2.40 -1.61
N HIS A 129 39.50 -1.75 -0.74
CA HIS A 129 39.93 -1.34 0.61
C HIS A 129 39.42 -2.29 1.70
N GLY A 130 38.85 -3.45 1.33
CA GLY A 130 38.33 -4.46 2.25
C GLY A 130 36.96 -4.15 2.85
N TRP A 131 36.27 -3.10 2.42
CA TRP A 131 34.90 -2.83 2.89
C TRP A 131 33.93 -3.88 2.36
N PRO A 132 33.13 -4.53 3.23
CA PRO A 132 32.19 -5.54 2.78
C PRO A 132 31.12 -4.92 1.88
N ARG A 133 30.81 -5.59 0.78
CA ARG A 133 29.73 -5.20 -0.14
C ARG A 133 28.44 -5.89 0.15
N TRP A 134 28.48 -7.06 0.77
CA TRP A 134 27.34 -7.94 0.91
C TRP A 134 27.13 -8.40 2.34
N LEU A 135 25.84 -8.52 2.70
CA LEU A 135 25.38 -9.07 3.97
C LEU A 135 24.54 -10.30 3.70
N SER A 136 24.77 -11.37 4.43
CA SER A 136 23.83 -12.50 4.52
C SER A 136 22.82 -12.21 5.62
N LYS A 137 21.55 -12.49 5.34
CA LYS A 137 20.42 -12.31 6.27
C LYS A 137 19.61 -13.61 6.34
N SER A 138 19.33 -14.08 7.55
CA SER A 138 18.38 -15.17 7.73
C SER A 138 16.96 -14.71 7.34
N VAL A 139 16.17 -15.59 6.73
CA VAL A 139 14.73 -15.36 6.53
C VAL A 139 13.97 -15.26 7.86
N LYS A 140 14.51 -15.85 8.94
CA LYS A 140 14.03 -15.67 10.31
C LYS A 140 14.57 -14.35 10.87
N HIS A 141 13.84 -13.71 11.77
CA HIS A 141 14.04 -12.34 12.26
C HIS A 141 15.42 -11.97 12.83
N ARG A 142 16.36 -12.88 13.00
CA ARG A 142 17.70 -12.63 13.53
C ARG A 142 18.77 -13.33 12.70
N GLY A 143 19.91 -12.69 12.53
CA GLY A 143 21.06 -13.27 11.85
C GLY A 143 21.48 -12.48 10.61
N VAL A 144 21.99 -11.26 10.82
CA VAL A 144 22.72 -10.49 9.79
C VAL A 144 24.20 -10.72 10.00
N ARG A 145 24.91 -11.10 8.93
CA ARG A 145 26.38 -11.29 8.93
C ARG A 145 26.97 -10.68 7.67
N VAL A 146 28.20 -10.21 7.78
CA VAL A 146 28.98 -9.83 6.60
C VAL A 146 29.32 -11.09 5.79
N LEU A 147 29.19 -10.99 4.47
CA LEU A 147 29.67 -12.05 3.59
C LEU A 147 31.20 -12.01 3.56
N PRO A 148 31.91 -13.13 3.82
CA PRO A 148 33.36 -13.18 3.76
C PRO A 148 33.90 -12.73 2.40
N SER A 149 35.04 -12.04 2.37
CA SER A 149 35.66 -11.57 1.12
C SER A 149 36.02 -12.72 0.17
N ASN A 150 36.33 -13.88 0.71
CA ASN A 150 36.66 -15.13 0.02
C ASN A 150 35.48 -16.11 -0.04
N ALA A 151 34.24 -15.64 0.07
CA ALA A 151 33.04 -16.49 0.04
C ALA A 151 33.03 -17.39 -1.23
N SER A 152 33.28 -18.68 -1.04
CA SER A 152 33.21 -19.69 -2.10
C SER A 152 31.77 -20.03 -2.41
N GLU A 153 31.55 -20.72 -3.53
CA GLU A 153 30.22 -21.21 -3.90
C GLU A 153 29.70 -22.23 -2.87
N ASP A 154 30.57 -23.07 -2.30
CA ASP A 154 30.20 -24.03 -1.26
C ASP A 154 29.78 -23.33 0.03
N TYR A 155 30.48 -22.23 0.40
CA TYR A 155 30.04 -21.38 1.50
C TYR A 155 28.64 -20.81 1.24
N LEU A 156 28.39 -20.32 0.01
CA LEU A 156 27.07 -19.78 -0.35
C LEU A 156 25.98 -20.86 -0.31
N ARG A 157 26.30 -22.09 -0.73
CA ARG A 157 25.38 -23.26 -0.62
C ARG A 157 25.06 -23.59 0.84
N SER A 158 26.02 -23.41 1.74
CA SER A 158 25.81 -23.66 3.18
C SER A 158 24.90 -22.63 3.85
N LEU A 159 24.67 -21.47 3.22
CA LEU A 159 23.78 -20.41 3.71
C LEU A 159 22.29 -20.74 3.49
N ASN A 160 21.85 -21.92 3.86
CA ASN A 160 20.49 -22.42 3.61
C ASN A 160 19.41 -21.38 4.00
N ALA A 161 18.46 -21.13 3.09
CA ALA A 161 17.35 -20.20 3.26
C ALA A 161 17.77 -18.75 3.63
N ALA A 162 18.91 -18.28 3.11
CA ALA A 162 19.43 -16.95 3.35
C ALA A 162 19.11 -15.96 2.21
N LEU A 163 19.02 -14.71 2.58
CA LEU A 163 19.06 -13.57 1.66
C LEU A 163 20.48 -13.03 1.66
N VAL A 164 21.07 -12.85 0.49
CA VAL A 164 22.33 -12.11 0.34
C VAL A 164 21.99 -10.76 -0.28
N GLN A 165 22.21 -9.71 0.49
CA GLN A 165 21.78 -8.35 0.15
C GLN A 165 22.97 -7.42 0.11
N ARG A 166 22.98 -6.52 -0.88
CA ARG A 166 23.97 -5.48 -0.98
C ARG A 166 23.92 -4.58 0.26
N ARG A 167 25.08 -4.39 0.90
CA ARG A 167 25.19 -3.50 2.06
C ARG A 167 24.91 -2.06 1.64
N VAL A 168 23.99 -1.43 2.31
CA VAL A 168 23.78 0.01 2.17
C VAL A 168 24.94 0.73 2.88
N ARG A 169 25.66 1.60 2.16
CA ARG A 169 26.54 2.58 2.79
C ARG A 169 25.66 3.67 3.37
N PRO A 170 25.49 3.77 4.71
CA PRO A 170 24.48 4.64 5.28
C PRO A 170 24.89 6.11 5.22
N LEU A 171 23.89 6.98 5.21
CA LEU A 171 24.07 8.36 5.62
C LEU A 171 24.39 8.38 7.11
N LEU A 172 25.46 9.05 7.48
CA LEU A 172 25.85 9.28 8.87
C LEU A 172 25.76 10.77 9.15
N LEU A 173 25.07 11.13 10.21
CA LEU A 173 25.07 12.51 10.70
C LEU A 173 26.40 12.81 11.38
N ARG A 174 26.97 13.98 11.11
CA ARG A 174 28.24 14.41 11.74
C ARG A 174 28.10 14.47 13.26
N SER A 175 26.94 14.90 13.72
CA SER A 175 26.60 14.99 15.14
C SER A 175 26.35 13.65 15.82
N VAL A 176 26.00 12.61 15.05
CA VAL A 176 25.71 11.24 15.51
C VAL A 176 26.17 10.26 14.43
N PRO A 177 27.46 9.83 14.43
CA PRO A 177 28.03 8.95 13.40
C PRO A 177 27.60 7.48 13.60
N ARG A 178 26.28 7.27 13.71
CA ARG A 178 25.65 5.96 13.88
C ARG A 178 24.70 5.67 12.73
N VAL A 179 24.58 4.41 12.38
CA VAL A 179 23.55 4.00 11.44
C VAL A 179 22.16 4.34 12.00
N PHE A 180 21.27 4.81 11.13
CA PHE A 180 19.86 5.03 11.49
C PHE A 180 18.94 4.55 10.40
N ASP A 181 17.71 4.27 10.78
CA ASP A 181 16.61 3.97 9.88
C ASP A 181 15.33 4.71 10.27
N LEU A 182 14.38 4.68 9.35
CA LEU A 182 13.11 5.40 9.42
C LEU A 182 11.97 4.41 9.19
N GLY A 183 11.12 4.22 10.19
CA GLY A 183 9.87 3.47 10.07
C GLY A 183 8.70 4.42 9.85
N LEU A 184 8.11 4.41 8.65
CA LEU A 184 6.95 5.22 8.29
C LEU A 184 5.67 4.40 8.44
N TYR A 185 4.72 4.87 9.24
CA TYR A 185 3.43 4.21 9.44
C TYR A 185 2.43 4.64 8.37
N VAL A 186 1.78 3.66 7.78
CA VAL A 186 0.80 3.86 6.70
C VAL A 186 -0.48 3.10 7.03
N LEU A 187 -1.59 3.80 7.04
CA LEU A 187 -2.93 3.21 7.06
C LEU A 187 -3.38 2.95 5.62
N LEU A 188 -3.49 1.69 5.23
CA LEU A 188 -4.25 1.27 4.05
C LEU A 188 -5.71 1.15 4.47
N SER A 189 -6.50 2.20 4.22
CA SER A 189 -7.89 2.23 4.66
C SER A 189 -8.80 1.46 3.72
N SER A 190 -8.52 1.44 2.42
CA SER A 190 -9.34 0.75 1.42
C SER A 190 -8.47 0.21 0.27
N VAL A 191 -8.91 -0.90 -0.31
CA VAL A 191 -8.32 -1.49 -1.52
C VAL A 191 -9.15 -1.14 -2.77
N ARG A 192 -10.45 -0.99 -2.59
CA ARG A 192 -11.42 -0.56 -3.60
C ARG A 192 -12.38 0.47 -3.02
N PRO A 193 -12.18 1.74 -3.40
CA PRO A 193 -11.03 2.34 -4.09
C PRO A 193 -9.76 2.25 -3.25
N LEU A 194 -8.58 2.32 -3.91
CA LEU A 194 -7.29 2.24 -3.19
C LEU A 194 -7.03 3.55 -2.44
N ARG A 195 -7.11 3.52 -1.10
CA ARG A 195 -6.86 4.67 -0.23
C ARG A 195 -5.84 4.35 0.84
N ALA A 196 -4.84 5.20 0.97
CA ALA A 196 -3.80 5.07 1.98
C ALA A 196 -3.37 6.44 2.54
N TYR A 197 -3.04 6.43 3.82
CA TYR A 197 -2.64 7.61 4.58
C TYR A 197 -1.32 7.37 5.30
N LEU A 198 -0.41 8.33 5.20
CA LEU A 198 0.87 8.33 5.90
C LEU A 198 0.73 9.12 7.20
N PHE A 199 1.15 8.54 8.30
CA PHE A 199 1.22 9.24 9.58
C PHE A 199 2.36 10.26 9.58
N GLU A 200 2.14 11.44 10.15
CA GLU A 200 3.09 12.56 10.17
C GLU A 200 4.40 12.24 10.89
N GLU A 201 4.32 11.33 11.89
CA GLU A 201 5.46 10.90 12.67
C GLU A 201 6.16 9.68 12.06
N ALA A 202 7.43 9.53 12.38
CA ALA A 202 8.24 8.39 12.00
C ALA A 202 8.88 7.75 13.23
N LEU A 203 9.01 6.44 13.21
CA LEU A 203 9.90 5.74 14.12
C LEU A 203 11.34 5.96 13.63
N VAL A 204 12.11 6.77 14.34
CA VAL A 204 13.52 7.03 14.05
C VAL A 204 14.36 6.20 15.01
N ARG A 205 15.20 5.30 14.45
CA ARG A 205 16.02 4.38 15.24
C ARG A 205 17.50 4.62 14.91
N PHE A 206 18.29 4.95 15.92
CA PHE A 206 19.75 5.02 15.81
C PHE A 206 20.39 3.79 16.44
N GLY A 207 21.41 3.23 15.79
CA GLY A 207 22.26 2.21 16.41
C GLY A 207 22.87 2.70 17.72
N ASN A 208 23.18 1.78 18.62
CA ASN A 208 23.72 2.13 19.95
C ASN A 208 25.22 2.43 19.92
N THR A 209 25.92 2.01 18.86
CA THR A 209 27.35 2.21 18.68
C THR A 209 27.62 2.98 17.39
N GLU A 210 28.80 3.59 17.31
CA GLU A 210 29.25 4.26 16.09
C GLU A 210 29.42 3.28 14.93
N TYR A 211 29.18 3.79 13.72
CA TYR A 211 29.39 3.03 12.50
C TYR A 211 30.87 2.74 12.29
N PRO A 212 31.26 1.58 11.74
CA PRO A 212 32.66 1.22 11.56
C PRO A 212 33.46 2.27 10.80
N ALA A 213 34.56 2.70 11.36
CA ALA A 213 35.55 3.59 10.71
C ALA A 213 36.54 2.82 9.83
N SER A 214 36.58 1.48 9.94
CA SER A 214 37.44 0.60 9.14
C SER A 214 36.73 -0.73 8.86
N PRO A 215 37.18 -1.51 7.87
CA PRO A 215 36.64 -2.85 7.58
C PRO A 215 36.63 -3.79 8.79
N ALA A 216 37.64 -3.74 9.64
CA ALA A 216 37.73 -4.56 10.85
C ALA A 216 36.56 -4.31 11.83
N GLY A 217 36.01 -3.10 11.84
CA GLY A 217 34.87 -2.75 12.69
C GLY A 217 33.60 -3.53 12.39
N PHE A 218 33.48 -4.12 11.20
CA PHE A 218 32.34 -4.99 10.82
C PHE A 218 32.36 -6.36 11.52
N ALA A 219 33.38 -6.68 12.30
CA ALA A 219 33.33 -7.82 13.21
C ALA A 219 32.27 -7.64 14.31
N ARG A 220 31.92 -6.39 14.65
CA ARG A 220 30.90 -6.06 15.64
C ARG A 220 29.57 -5.74 14.96
N LYS A 221 28.64 -6.68 15.02
CA LYS A 221 27.32 -6.58 14.36
C LYS A 221 26.56 -5.33 14.80
N GLU A 222 26.59 -4.97 16.06
CA GLU A 222 25.87 -3.83 16.64
C GLU A 222 26.32 -2.47 16.08
N SER A 223 27.45 -2.41 15.40
CA SER A 223 27.94 -1.18 14.77
C SER A 223 27.30 -0.85 13.42
N PHE A 224 26.66 -1.83 12.77
CA PHE A 224 26.04 -1.66 11.46
C PHE A 224 24.65 -2.26 11.32
N VAL A 225 24.15 -2.95 12.35
CA VAL A 225 22.80 -3.52 12.41
C VAL A 225 22.04 -2.93 13.59
N ILE A 226 20.82 -2.49 13.34
CA ILE A 226 19.94 -1.92 14.36
C ILE A 226 19.05 -3.04 14.94
N ASP A 227 19.60 -3.85 15.84
CA ASP A 227 18.84 -4.85 16.60
C ASP A 227 18.16 -4.23 17.82
N ASP A 228 18.94 -3.47 18.60
CA ASP A 228 18.48 -2.54 19.63
C ASP A 228 18.85 -1.13 19.22
N TYR A 229 18.11 -0.13 19.69
CA TYR A 229 18.26 1.24 19.20
C TYR A 229 18.13 2.29 20.29
N SER A 230 18.81 3.42 20.06
CA SER A 230 18.60 4.65 20.80
C SER A 230 17.55 5.50 20.08
N PRO A 231 16.43 5.87 20.74
CA PRO A 231 15.50 6.82 20.18
C PRO A 231 16.08 8.24 20.20
N VAL A 232 15.62 9.11 19.31
CA VAL A 232 16.06 10.50 19.18
C VAL A 232 16.11 11.25 20.52
N TRP A 233 15.13 11.05 21.37
CA TRP A 233 15.02 11.71 22.68
C TRP A 233 16.12 11.36 23.69
N LYS A 234 16.85 10.27 23.47
CA LYS A 234 17.99 9.85 24.31
C LYS A 234 19.35 10.27 23.76
N LEU A 235 19.38 10.94 22.60
CA LEU A 235 20.62 11.37 21.97
C LEU A 235 20.94 12.82 22.34
N PRO A 236 22.04 13.11 23.08
CA PRO A 236 22.39 14.47 23.48
C PRO A 236 22.48 15.45 22.29
N ALA A 237 23.00 14.98 21.16
CA ALA A 237 23.11 15.79 19.94
C ALA A 237 21.76 16.30 19.42
N PHE A 238 20.65 15.67 19.77
CA PHE A 238 19.30 16.09 19.39
C PHE A 238 18.58 16.93 20.45
N ALA A 239 19.19 17.24 21.58
CA ALA A 239 18.52 17.91 22.68
C ALA A 239 17.89 19.27 22.28
N ALA A 240 18.58 20.06 21.43
CA ALA A 240 18.04 21.32 20.92
C ALA A 240 16.88 21.10 19.95
N ASP A 241 17.00 20.12 19.06
CA ASP A 241 15.93 19.80 18.09
C ASP A 241 14.68 19.30 18.77
N VAL A 242 14.83 18.43 19.76
CA VAL A 242 13.70 17.91 20.58
C VAL A 242 13.00 19.04 21.34
N ARG A 243 13.74 20.02 21.89
CA ARG A 243 13.12 21.19 22.54
C ARG A 243 12.24 21.99 21.57
N VAL A 244 12.68 22.16 20.32
CA VAL A 244 11.91 22.90 19.28
C VAL A 244 10.76 22.09 18.74
N CYS A 245 10.96 20.80 18.55
CA CYS A 245 10.00 19.89 17.89
C CYS A 245 9.05 19.19 18.88
N GLY A 246 9.21 19.38 20.19
CA GLY A 246 8.47 18.64 21.20
C GLY A 246 8.74 17.14 21.10
N GLU A 247 7.70 16.34 21.11
CA GLU A 247 7.81 14.87 21.05
C GLU A 247 7.96 14.32 19.62
N SER A 248 8.11 15.18 18.58
CA SER A 248 8.20 14.75 17.20
C SER A 248 9.62 14.33 16.81
N ALA A 249 9.87 13.03 16.74
CA ALA A 249 11.13 12.47 16.23
C ALA A 249 11.36 12.79 14.75
N ALA A 250 10.28 12.79 13.96
CA ALA A 250 10.33 13.14 12.54
C ALA A 250 10.72 14.60 12.33
N CYS A 251 10.18 15.53 13.13
CA CYS A 251 10.56 16.95 13.10
C CYS A 251 12.03 17.12 13.49
N ALA A 252 12.46 16.54 14.60
CA ALA A 252 13.84 16.64 15.10
C ALA A 252 14.84 16.13 14.06
N LEU A 253 14.57 14.97 13.43
CA LEU A 253 15.45 14.46 12.37
C LEU A 253 15.46 15.35 11.13
N ARG A 254 14.30 15.84 10.67
CA ARG A 254 14.23 16.74 9.50
C ARG A 254 15.01 18.04 9.75
N ARG A 255 14.96 18.56 10.97
CA ARG A 255 15.71 19.73 11.38
C ARG A 255 17.21 19.45 11.32
N ARG A 256 17.67 18.38 11.97
CA ARG A 256 19.08 17.96 11.98
C ARG A 256 19.62 17.70 10.57
N LEU A 257 18.88 16.99 9.72
CA LEU A 257 19.26 16.76 8.32
C LEU A 257 19.48 18.07 7.57
N ARG A 258 18.61 19.07 7.77
CA ARG A 258 18.74 20.38 7.12
C ARG A 258 19.99 21.14 7.64
N GLU A 259 20.23 21.13 8.94
CA GLU A 259 21.41 21.76 9.56
C GLU A 259 22.72 21.13 9.06
N GLU A 260 22.69 19.84 8.71
CA GLU A 260 23.84 19.13 8.15
C GLU A 260 23.93 19.19 6.62
N GLY A 261 23.07 19.98 5.96
CA GLY A 261 23.12 20.25 4.52
C GLY A 261 22.37 19.24 3.64
N HIS A 262 21.50 18.40 4.22
CA HIS A 262 20.65 17.46 3.48
C HIS A 262 19.28 18.05 3.20
N ASP A 263 18.59 17.51 2.17
CA ASP A 263 17.22 17.89 1.85
C ASP A 263 16.20 16.87 2.39
N PRO A 264 15.59 17.11 3.56
CA PRO A 264 14.58 16.22 4.10
C PRO A 264 13.28 16.23 3.31
N ARG A 265 12.96 17.32 2.56
CA ARG A 265 11.74 17.35 1.73
C ARG A 265 11.84 16.36 0.59
N ALA A 266 12.96 16.37 -0.14
CA ALA A 266 13.23 15.41 -1.21
C ALA A 266 13.28 13.97 -0.68
N LEU A 267 13.88 13.74 0.50
CA LEU A 267 13.94 12.43 1.14
C LEU A 267 12.53 11.88 1.42
N TRP A 268 11.66 12.67 2.08
CA TRP A 268 10.28 12.25 2.37
C TRP A 268 9.44 12.08 1.10
N ALA A 269 9.63 12.93 0.09
CA ALA A 269 8.94 12.80 -1.20
C ALA A 269 9.29 11.47 -1.90
N ARG A 270 10.57 11.05 -1.88
CA ARG A 270 11.01 9.76 -2.43
C ARG A 270 10.40 8.58 -1.67
N MET A 271 10.38 8.62 -0.33
CA MET A 271 9.75 7.57 0.48
C MET A 271 8.24 7.46 0.19
N ARG A 272 7.52 8.60 0.09
CA ARG A 272 6.10 8.60 -0.30
C ARG A 272 5.88 8.00 -1.70
N ARG A 273 6.74 8.33 -2.67
CA ARG A 273 6.68 7.74 -4.01
C ARG A 273 6.84 6.22 -3.96
N THR A 274 7.82 5.72 -3.22
CA THR A 274 8.03 4.28 -3.04
C THR A 274 6.80 3.60 -2.42
N ILE A 275 6.23 4.17 -1.36
CA ILE A 275 5.03 3.65 -0.69
C ILE A 275 3.85 3.60 -1.67
N ARG A 276 3.56 4.70 -2.37
CA ARG A 276 2.49 4.76 -3.38
C ARG A 276 2.66 3.68 -4.45
N GLY A 277 3.84 3.62 -5.03
CA GLY A 277 4.13 2.67 -6.10
C GLY A 277 3.96 1.22 -5.67
N LEU A 278 4.51 0.84 -4.51
CA LEU A 278 4.39 -0.53 -4.00
C LEU A 278 2.96 -0.92 -3.66
N LEU A 279 2.19 -0.05 -3.01
CA LEU A 279 0.79 -0.33 -2.70
C LEU A 279 -0.06 -0.43 -3.97
N SER A 280 0.19 0.44 -4.97
CA SER A 280 -0.50 0.39 -6.25
C SER A 280 -0.18 -0.89 -7.01
N ALA A 281 1.08 -1.30 -7.06
CA ALA A 281 1.52 -2.51 -7.74
C ALA A 281 1.05 -3.80 -7.03
N ALA A 282 0.92 -3.79 -5.69
CA ALA A 282 0.42 -4.94 -4.93
C ALA A 282 -1.11 -5.11 -5.02
N ARG A 283 -1.85 -4.11 -5.50
CA ARG A 283 -3.31 -4.10 -5.55
C ARG A 283 -3.92 -5.35 -6.22
N PRO A 284 -3.48 -5.82 -7.39
CA PRO A 284 -4.06 -7.00 -8.04
C PRO A 284 -4.01 -8.26 -7.17
N SER A 285 -2.86 -8.53 -6.55
CA SER A 285 -2.68 -9.67 -5.63
C SER A 285 -3.60 -9.57 -4.41
N VAL A 286 -3.74 -8.36 -3.86
CA VAL A 286 -4.64 -8.09 -2.74
C VAL A 286 -6.09 -8.32 -3.12
N GLU A 287 -6.53 -7.78 -4.27
CA GLU A 287 -7.90 -7.97 -4.76
C GLU A 287 -8.20 -9.44 -5.04
N ALA A 288 -7.26 -10.18 -5.62
CA ALA A 288 -7.40 -11.61 -5.85
C ALA A 288 -7.55 -12.40 -4.54
N ALA A 289 -6.78 -12.04 -3.51
CA ALA A 289 -6.89 -12.65 -2.19
C ALA A 289 -8.23 -12.37 -1.51
N LEU A 290 -8.70 -11.12 -1.55
CA LEU A 290 -10.00 -10.73 -0.99
C LEU A 290 -11.17 -11.46 -1.70
N ARG A 291 -11.10 -11.58 -3.03
CA ARG A 291 -12.07 -12.38 -3.81
C ARG A 291 -12.08 -13.85 -3.40
N ARG A 292 -10.90 -14.48 -3.27
CA ARG A 292 -10.79 -15.90 -2.83
C ARG A 292 -11.41 -16.15 -1.46
N HIS A 293 -11.27 -15.20 -0.55
CA HIS A 293 -11.88 -15.30 0.78
C HIS A 293 -13.37 -14.90 0.81
N GLY A 294 -13.92 -14.38 -0.31
CA GLY A 294 -15.29 -13.87 -0.38
C GLY A 294 -15.55 -12.66 0.50
N VAL A 295 -14.50 -11.87 0.76
CA VAL A 295 -14.55 -10.70 1.64
C VAL A 295 -15.20 -9.52 0.93
N ARG A 296 -16.19 -8.91 1.57
CA ARG A 296 -16.87 -7.74 1.03
C ARG A 296 -15.96 -6.52 0.95
N ALA A 297 -16.24 -5.63 0.00
CA ALA A 297 -15.53 -4.35 -0.09
C ALA A 297 -15.68 -3.54 1.21
N GLY A 298 -14.61 -2.91 1.65
CA GLY A 298 -14.58 -2.11 2.87
C GLY A 298 -14.54 -2.89 4.19
N ALA A 299 -14.49 -4.24 4.18
CA ALA A 299 -14.40 -5.03 5.40
C ALA A 299 -12.99 -5.07 6.01
N THR A 300 -11.99 -4.54 5.34
CA THR A 300 -10.61 -4.64 5.77
C THR A 300 -9.89 -3.30 5.73
N PHE A 301 -8.93 -3.13 6.61
CA PHE A 301 -7.91 -2.08 6.59
C PHE A 301 -6.58 -2.68 7.08
N GLU A 302 -5.45 -2.00 6.88
CA GLU A 302 -4.16 -2.48 7.37
C GLU A 302 -3.32 -1.32 7.90
N LEU A 303 -2.68 -1.53 9.05
CA LEU A 303 -1.63 -0.66 9.54
C LEU A 303 -0.27 -1.26 9.15
N LEU A 304 0.42 -0.58 8.26
CA LEU A 304 1.72 -0.95 7.74
C LEU A 304 2.82 -0.08 8.35
N ARG A 305 4.06 -0.60 8.41
CA ARG A 305 5.24 0.22 8.64
C ARG A 305 6.29 -0.11 7.58
N PHE A 306 6.67 0.91 6.83
CA PHE A 306 7.73 0.84 5.82
C PHE A 306 9.03 1.30 6.45
N ASP A 307 10.02 0.41 6.53
CA ASP A 307 11.32 0.69 7.15
C ASP A 307 12.35 1.01 6.06
N PHE A 308 12.92 2.23 6.14
CA PHE A 308 13.89 2.74 5.17
C PHE A 308 15.24 2.99 5.84
N MET A 309 16.31 2.57 5.18
CA MET A 309 17.64 3.12 5.41
C MET A 309 17.91 4.24 4.41
N VAL A 310 18.70 5.23 4.80
CA VAL A 310 19.13 6.31 3.91
C VAL A 310 20.59 6.06 3.56
N ASP A 311 20.92 6.06 2.27
CA ASP A 311 22.31 5.92 1.82
C ASP A 311 23.07 7.25 1.93
N TRP A 312 24.37 7.19 1.80
CA TRP A 312 25.29 8.33 1.88
C TRP A 312 25.01 9.46 0.87
N ARG A 313 24.20 9.20 -0.16
CA ARG A 313 23.73 10.18 -1.16
C ARG A 313 22.39 10.79 -0.78
N GLY A 314 21.81 10.41 0.36
CA GLY A 314 20.46 10.83 0.76
C GLY A 314 19.35 10.10 0.03
N THR A 315 19.61 8.91 -0.53
CA THR A 315 18.60 8.08 -1.17
C THR A 315 17.96 7.12 -0.16
N PRO A 316 16.64 7.14 0.02
CA PRO A 316 15.98 6.17 0.87
C PRO A 316 15.88 4.81 0.15
N LEU A 317 16.28 3.76 0.85
CA LEU A 317 16.22 2.38 0.39
C LEU A 317 15.28 1.60 1.31
N LEU A 318 14.23 1.05 0.77
CA LEU A 318 13.28 0.21 1.52
C LEU A 318 13.94 -1.11 1.91
N THR A 319 13.94 -1.41 3.19
CA THR A 319 14.56 -2.63 3.75
C THR A 319 13.55 -3.65 4.23
N GLU A 320 12.36 -3.21 4.64
CA GLU A 320 11.31 -4.07 5.20
C GLU A 320 9.95 -3.38 5.16
N VAL A 321 8.89 -4.17 5.05
CA VAL A 321 7.50 -3.73 5.29
C VAL A 321 6.88 -4.64 6.35
N ASN A 322 6.35 -4.05 7.41
CA ASN A 322 5.75 -4.76 8.54
C ASN A 322 4.23 -4.62 8.49
N ILE A 323 3.49 -5.73 8.40
CA ILE A 323 2.01 -5.79 8.41
C ILE A 323 1.41 -5.86 9.82
N SER A 324 2.19 -6.12 10.82
CA SER A 324 1.81 -6.07 12.26
C SER A 324 2.94 -5.39 13.01
N PRO A 325 3.12 -4.08 12.82
CA PRO A 325 4.23 -3.37 13.43
C PRO A 325 4.13 -3.42 14.96
N ASN A 326 5.29 -3.46 15.64
CA ASN A 326 5.32 -3.39 17.10
C ASN A 326 4.82 -2.03 17.58
N LEU A 327 3.73 -2.07 18.36
CA LEU A 327 3.04 -0.87 18.88
C LEU A 327 3.38 -0.58 20.34
N ILE A 328 4.24 -1.39 20.99
CA ILE A 328 4.73 -1.11 22.34
C ILE A 328 5.81 -0.04 22.25
N GLY A 329 5.65 1.04 23.02
CA GLY A 329 6.66 2.10 23.13
C GLY A 329 7.84 1.69 23.99
N LYS A 330 9.05 2.12 23.63
CA LYS A 330 10.28 1.98 24.44
C LYS A 330 10.43 3.07 25.49
N THR A 331 9.87 4.24 25.21
CA THR A 331 9.89 5.41 26.09
C THR A 331 8.48 5.96 26.24
N HIS A 332 8.30 6.92 27.13
CA HIS A 332 7.03 7.63 27.26
C HIS A 332 6.63 8.33 25.96
N GLN A 333 7.58 9.03 25.31
CA GLN A 333 7.37 9.75 24.05
C GLN A 333 6.99 8.77 22.92
N ASP A 334 7.72 7.66 22.76
CA ASP A 334 7.39 6.63 21.76
C ASP A 334 5.98 6.04 22.03
N SER A 335 5.62 5.86 23.29
CA SER A 335 4.28 5.41 23.67
C SER A 335 3.21 6.44 23.33
N ALA A 336 3.47 7.73 23.55
CA ALA A 336 2.56 8.82 23.22
C ALA A 336 2.33 8.92 21.70
N VAL A 337 3.43 8.86 20.89
CA VAL A 337 3.36 8.86 19.44
C VAL A 337 2.53 7.67 18.92
N LYS A 338 2.79 6.46 19.41
CA LYS A 338 2.03 5.27 19.02
C LYS A 338 0.57 5.31 19.45
N GLN A 339 0.28 5.94 20.60
CA GLN A 339 -1.10 6.14 21.04
C GLN A 339 -1.85 7.11 20.10
N ARG A 340 -1.21 8.23 19.68
CA ARG A 340 -1.78 9.14 18.67
C ARG A 340 -2.01 8.42 17.34
N LEU A 341 -1.02 7.65 16.85
CA LEU A 341 -1.16 6.83 15.64
C LEU A 341 -2.38 5.91 15.72
N LEU A 342 -2.52 5.13 16.80
CA LEU A 342 -3.61 4.18 16.95
C LEU A 342 -4.97 4.88 17.04
N THR A 343 -5.04 6.00 17.75
CA THR A 343 -6.25 6.83 17.82
C THR A 343 -6.63 7.34 16.42
N ALA A 344 -5.66 7.82 15.64
CA ALA A 344 -5.89 8.26 14.26
C ALA A 344 -6.39 7.12 13.36
N VAL A 345 -5.71 5.96 13.40
CA VAL A 345 -6.07 4.76 12.62
C VAL A 345 -7.49 4.30 12.94
N LEU A 346 -7.82 4.16 14.23
CA LEU A 346 -9.15 3.72 14.65
C LEU A 346 -10.22 4.76 14.32
N SER A 347 -9.90 6.06 14.42
CA SER A 347 -10.83 7.14 14.05
C SER A 347 -11.22 7.08 12.56
N VAL A 348 -10.26 6.84 11.68
CA VAL A 348 -10.50 6.71 10.24
C VAL A 348 -11.18 5.37 9.92
N ALA A 349 -10.65 4.26 10.43
CA ALA A 349 -11.17 2.93 10.10
C ALA A 349 -12.64 2.73 10.50
N THR A 350 -13.09 3.33 11.61
CA THR A 350 -14.48 3.18 12.09
C THR A 350 -15.50 4.02 11.35
N LEU A 351 -15.07 4.96 10.50
CA LEU A 351 -16.00 5.76 9.69
C LEU A 351 -16.90 4.87 8.82
N ARG A 352 -16.36 3.81 8.26
CA ARG A 352 -17.10 2.86 7.41
C ARG A 352 -18.15 2.02 8.14
N LEU A 353 -18.22 2.12 9.46
CA LEU A 353 -19.25 1.47 10.29
C LEU A 353 -20.53 2.31 10.43
N ARG A 354 -20.58 3.49 9.83
CA ARG A 354 -21.71 4.41 9.92
C ARG A 354 -22.03 5.02 8.55
N PRO A 355 -23.29 5.41 8.29
CA PRO A 355 -23.64 6.18 7.12
C PRO A 355 -23.01 7.58 7.19
N HIS A 356 -22.74 8.16 6.03
CA HIS A 356 -22.26 9.51 5.88
C HIS A 356 -23.30 10.37 5.14
N PRO A 357 -23.42 11.66 5.46
CA PRO A 357 -24.23 12.55 4.65
C PRO A 357 -23.67 12.60 3.23
N PRO A 358 -24.52 12.82 2.22
CA PRO A 358 -24.06 12.99 0.85
C PRO A 358 -23.04 14.14 0.78
N PRO A 359 -22.04 14.06 -0.12
CA PRO A 359 -21.02 15.10 -0.26
C PRO A 359 -21.64 16.48 -0.53
N ALA A 360 -21.17 17.50 0.19
CA ALA A 360 -21.70 18.87 0.09
C ALA A 360 -21.47 19.51 -1.31
N ALA A 361 -20.48 19.01 -2.06
CA ALA A 361 -20.11 19.53 -3.38
C ALA A 361 -20.84 18.88 -4.55
N LEU A 362 -21.89 18.08 -4.29
CA LEU A 362 -22.66 17.43 -5.36
C LEU A 362 -23.69 18.38 -5.97
N GLU A 363 -23.52 18.70 -7.26
CA GLU A 363 -24.58 19.29 -8.07
C GLU A 363 -25.41 18.19 -8.71
N CYS A 364 -26.66 18.04 -8.25
CA CYS A 364 -27.60 17.09 -8.82
C CYS A 364 -28.59 17.81 -9.73
N ARG A 365 -28.67 17.42 -11.02
CA ARG A 365 -29.65 17.93 -11.99
C ARG A 365 -30.25 16.76 -12.76
N GLY A 366 -31.58 16.71 -12.85
CA GLY A 366 -32.28 15.72 -13.68
C GLY A 366 -32.04 14.27 -13.25
N GLY A 367 -31.82 14.00 -11.96
CA GLY A 367 -31.53 12.65 -11.43
C GLY A 367 -30.07 12.21 -11.54
N CYS A 368 -29.19 13.05 -12.10
CA CYS A 368 -27.76 12.78 -12.16
C CYS A 368 -27.00 13.70 -11.20
N CYS A 369 -26.13 13.15 -10.39
CA CYS A 369 -25.26 13.90 -9.49
C CYS A 369 -23.83 13.96 -10.07
N LEU A 370 -23.26 15.17 -10.13
CA LEU A 370 -21.95 15.45 -10.68
C LEU A 370 -21.02 15.91 -9.56
N LEU A 371 -19.76 15.51 -9.61
CA LEU A 371 -18.70 16.02 -8.73
C LEU A 371 -17.98 17.17 -9.43
N PRO A 372 -18.25 18.46 -9.05
CA PRO A 372 -17.50 19.57 -9.59
C PRO A 372 -16.09 19.53 -9.04
N GLY A 373 -15.08 19.29 -9.62
CA GLY A 373 -13.72 19.49 -9.13
C GLY A 373 -12.81 18.26 -9.11
N ALA A 374 -13.27 17.06 -8.76
CA ALA A 374 -12.41 15.89 -8.78
C ALA A 374 -11.99 15.47 -10.20
N CYS A 375 -12.89 15.64 -11.18
CA CYS A 375 -12.60 15.46 -12.60
C CYS A 375 -12.23 16.77 -13.31
N GLY A 376 -12.68 17.92 -12.82
CA GLY A 376 -12.39 19.22 -13.41
C GLY A 376 -10.91 19.62 -13.35
N ALA A 377 -10.20 19.26 -12.28
CA ALA A 377 -8.75 19.48 -12.16
C ALA A 377 -7.91 18.62 -13.12
N ALA A 378 -8.51 17.57 -13.71
CA ALA A 378 -7.89 16.72 -14.73
C ALA A 378 -8.39 17.05 -16.16
N GLY A 379 -9.21 18.11 -16.35
CA GLY A 379 -9.82 18.43 -17.64
C GLY A 379 -10.92 17.48 -18.09
N ILE A 380 -11.39 16.59 -17.21
CA ILE A 380 -12.36 15.55 -17.52
C ILE A 380 -13.72 15.99 -17.02
N ARG A 381 -14.70 16.13 -17.91
CA ARG A 381 -16.10 16.38 -17.53
C ARG A 381 -16.75 15.05 -17.14
N PRO A 382 -17.37 14.93 -15.95
CA PRO A 382 -18.10 13.72 -15.59
C PRO A 382 -19.33 13.60 -16.51
N LEU A 383 -19.41 12.51 -17.26
CA LEU A 383 -20.51 12.17 -18.15
C LEU A 383 -21.48 11.14 -17.54
N GLU A 384 -21.25 10.73 -16.30
CA GLU A 384 -21.95 9.58 -15.72
C GLU A 384 -22.77 9.99 -14.50
N CYS A 385 -23.96 9.41 -14.41
CA CYS A 385 -24.76 9.45 -13.19
C CYS A 385 -24.12 8.55 -12.13
N LEU A 386 -23.86 9.11 -10.95
CA LEU A 386 -23.36 8.35 -9.82
C LEU A 386 -24.48 7.47 -9.24
N THR A 387 -24.17 6.22 -8.96
CA THR A 387 -25.07 5.33 -8.21
C THR A 387 -25.08 5.71 -6.73
N SER A 388 -26.09 5.27 -5.98
CA SER A 388 -26.10 5.40 -4.50
C SER A 388 -24.82 4.87 -3.87
N ALA A 389 -24.27 3.75 -4.36
CA ALA A 389 -23.03 3.17 -3.85
C ALA A 389 -21.80 4.05 -4.15
N ASP A 390 -21.79 4.74 -5.30
CA ASP A 390 -20.72 5.70 -5.64
C ASP A 390 -20.79 6.92 -4.71
N LEU A 391 -22.01 7.41 -4.42
CA LEU A 391 -22.23 8.53 -3.50
C LEU A 391 -21.78 8.18 -2.08
N ASP A 392 -22.13 6.99 -1.59
CA ASP A 392 -21.68 6.49 -0.30
C ASP A 392 -20.15 6.36 -0.23
N ALA A 393 -19.52 5.91 -1.31
CA ALA A 393 -18.08 5.80 -1.40
C ALA A 393 -17.36 7.16 -1.38
N VAL A 394 -17.94 8.16 -2.05
CA VAL A 394 -17.43 9.56 -2.03
C VAL A 394 -17.58 10.16 -0.65
N ALA A 395 -18.76 10.07 -0.06
CA ALA A 395 -19.06 10.60 1.27
C ALA A 395 -18.12 9.98 2.33
N LEU A 396 -17.86 8.67 2.24
CA LEU A 396 -16.89 8.00 3.10
C LEU A 396 -15.47 8.52 2.84
N ALA A 397 -15.07 8.71 1.58
CA ALA A 397 -13.73 9.20 1.24
C ALA A 397 -13.49 10.61 1.81
N GLU A 398 -14.44 11.53 1.67
CA GLU A 398 -14.36 12.88 2.24
C GLU A 398 -14.30 12.85 3.77
N ALA A 399 -15.11 11.98 4.40
CA ALA A 399 -15.08 11.81 5.85
C ALA A 399 -13.73 11.22 6.33
N GLU A 400 -13.17 10.25 5.60
CA GLU A 400 -11.83 9.70 5.89
C GLU A 400 -10.74 10.77 5.74
N ASP A 401 -10.77 11.57 4.66
CA ASP A 401 -9.81 12.66 4.44
C ASP A 401 -9.86 13.71 5.55
N GLY A 402 -11.06 14.14 5.95
CA GLY A 402 -11.25 15.08 7.05
C GLY A 402 -10.75 14.54 8.39
N ALA A 403 -11.08 13.30 8.73
CA ALA A 403 -10.63 12.66 9.96
C ALA A 403 -9.12 12.38 9.96
N ALA A 404 -8.56 12.01 8.82
CA ALA A 404 -7.14 11.78 8.63
C ALA A 404 -6.35 13.08 8.86
N ALA A 405 -6.72 14.16 8.18
CA ALA A 405 -6.07 15.47 8.32
C ALA A 405 -6.12 15.97 9.77
N ALA A 406 -7.26 15.83 10.44
CA ALA A 406 -7.42 16.22 11.86
C ALA A 406 -6.60 15.36 12.84
N SER A 407 -6.07 14.21 12.39
CA SER A 407 -5.36 13.23 13.23
C SER A 407 -3.88 13.08 12.85
N GLY A 408 -3.33 13.94 11.99
CA GLY A 408 -1.93 13.85 11.54
C GLY A 408 -1.67 12.72 10.54
N LEU A 409 -2.69 12.31 9.78
CA LEU A 409 -2.58 11.37 8.68
C LEU A 409 -2.69 12.14 7.34
N GLU A 410 -1.64 12.09 6.52
CA GLU A 410 -1.60 12.70 5.20
C GLU A 410 -2.00 11.67 4.13
N ARG A 411 -2.95 12.02 3.25
CA ARG A 411 -3.33 11.14 2.15
C ARG A 411 -2.17 10.96 1.16
N VAL A 412 -1.77 9.70 0.94
CA VAL A 412 -0.75 9.34 -0.05
C VAL A 412 -1.35 8.63 -1.26
N LEU A 413 -2.50 7.98 -1.10
CA LEU A 413 -3.31 7.39 -2.17
C LEU A 413 -4.80 7.69 -1.93
N PRO A 414 -5.49 8.15 -2.97
CA PRO A 414 -4.97 8.68 -4.24
C PRO A 414 -4.16 9.96 -4.00
N PRO A 415 -3.09 10.20 -4.79
CA PRO A 415 -2.32 11.43 -4.63
C PRO A 415 -3.10 12.66 -5.11
N SER A 416 -2.87 13.80 -4.45
CA SER A 416 -3.53 15.06 -4.80
C SER A 416 -2.97 15.70 -6.06
N ASP A 417 -1.69 15.47 -6.38
CA ASP A 417 -1.06 16.06 -7.57
C ASP A 417 -1.26 15.21 -8.85
N ALA A 418 -1.42 15.87 -9.99
CA ALA A 418 -1.73 15.25 -11.27
C ALA A 418 -0.60 14.34 -11.79
N ALA A 419 0.67 14.71 -11.57
CA ALA A 419 1.80 13.91 -12.04
C ALA A 419 1.89 12.58 -11.31
N ALA A 420 1.74 12.60 -9.97
CA ALA A 420 1.71 11.38 -9.17
C ALA A 420 0.48 10.52 -9.47
N ARG A 421 -0.68 11.13 -9.80
CA ARG A 421 -1.85 10.38 -10.28
C ARG A 421 -1.56 9.63 -11.57
N LYS A 422 -0.96 10.30 -12.55
CA LYS A 422 -0.58 9.67 -13.83
C LYS A 422 0.38 8.49 -13.62
N GLU A 423 1.38 8.64 -12.76
CA GLU A 423 2.31 7.56 -12.40
C GLU A 423 1.58 6.35 -11.82
N VAL A 424 0.69 6.55 -10.84
CA VAL A 424 -0.10 5.46 -10.24
C VAL A 424 -1.01 4.78 -11.26
N LEU A 425 -1.68 5.53 -12.13
CA LEU A 425 -2.53 4.96 -13.17
C LEU A 425 -1.74 4.08 -14.16
N GLN A 426 -0.52 4.46 -14.50
CA GLN A 426 0.36 3.65 -15.36
C GLN A 426 0.72 2.32 -14.69
N LEU A 427 1.04 2.33 -13.39
CA LEU A 427 1.35 1.12 -12.63
C LEU A 427 0.15 0.17 -12.54
N VAL A 428 -1.03 0.70 -12.25
CA VAL A 428 -2.27 -0.10 -12.16
C VAL A 428 -2.66 -0.68 -13.53
N ALA A 429 -2.53 0.10 -14.61
CA ALA A 429 -2.84 -0.38 -15.95
C ALA A 429 -1.89 -1.48 -16.41
N ALA A 430 -0.60 -1.40 -16.05
CA ALA A 430 0.38 -2.44 -16.35
C ALA A 430 0.07 -3.73 -15.60
N ALA A 431 -0.20 -3.66 -14.29
CA ALA A 431 -0.57 -4.81 -13.47
C ALA A 431 -1.87 -5.49 -13.96
N ALA A 432 -2.87 -4.72 -14.40
CA ALA A 432 -4.09 -5.28 -14.95
C ALA A 432 -3.90 -6.01 -16.28
N ARG A 433 -2.90 -5.61 -17.10
CA ARG A 433 -2.55 -6.32 -18.34
C ARG A 433 -1.84 -7.64 -18.06
N GLU A 434 -0.92 -7.66 -17.09
CA GLU A 434 -0.22 -8.87 -16.67
C GLU A 434 -1.19 -9.92 -16.10
N ASP A 435 -2.15 -9.51 -15.26
CA ASP A 435 -3.20 -10.40 -14.73
C ASP A 435 -4.09 -10.97 -15.86
N ALA A 436 -4.43 -10.15 -16.86
CA ALA A 436 -5.20 -10.61 -18.03
C ALA A 436 -4.39 -11.61 -18.87
N LEU A 437 -3.09 -11.37 -19.07
CA LEU A 437 -2.21 -12.29 -19.78
C LEU A 437 -2.02 -13.62 -19.03
N ALA A 438 -1.81 -13.56 -17.71
CA ALA A 438 -1.70 -14.74 -16.86
C ALA A 438 -2.99 -15.57 -16.85
N GLY A 439 -4.17 -14.92 -16.82
CA GLY A 439 -5.46 -15.57 -16.96
C GLY A 439 -5.66 -16.25 -18.33
N CYS A 440 -5.21 -15.61 -19.42
CA CYS A 440 -5.24 -16.20 -20.76
C CYS A 440 -4.27 -17.38 -20.90
N LEU A 441 -3.09 -17.31 -20.30
CA LEU A 441 -2.11 -18.42 -20.31
C LEU A 441 -2.60 -19.62 -19.51
N ALA A 442 -3.17 -19.41 -18.33
CA ALA A 442 -3.76 -20.47 -17.52
C ALA A 442 -4.93 -21.17 -18.25
N ALA A 443 -5.81 -20.42 -18.93
CA ALA A 443 -6.89 -20.98 -19.74
C ALA A 443 -6.37 -21.76 -20.97
N ALA A 444 -5.24 -21.37 -21.53
CA ALA A 444 -4.59 -22.07 -22.63
C ALA A 444 -3.89 -23.38 -22.19
N GLU A 445 -3.41 -23.43 -20.93
CA GLU A 445 -2.85 -24.65 -20.33
C GLU A 445 -3.92 -25.66 -19.96
N ASP A 446 -5.04 -25.22 -19.36
CA ASP A 446 -6.21 -26.08 -19.07
C ASP A 446 -6.84 -26.65 -20.36
N GLY A 447 -6.84 -25.90 -21.45
CA GLY A 447 -7.31 -26.39 -22.75
C GLY A 447 -6.43 -27.46 -23.42
N ARG A 448 -5.19 -27.64 -22.98
CA ARG A 448 -4.28 -28.67 -23.51
C ARG A 448 -4.36 -30.02 -22.79
N THR A 449 -5.05 -30.10 -21.66
CA THR A 449 -5.22 -31.34 -20.89
C THR A 449 -6.46 -32.14 -21.29
N GLU A 450 -7.31 -31.63 -22.20
CA GLU A 450 -8.52 -32.32 -22.72
C GLU A 450 -8.44 -32.65 -24.23
N GLU A 451 -7.29 -33.04 -24.76
CA GLU A 451 -7.25 -33.65 -26.09
C GLU A 451 -7.54 -35.15 -26.06
N GLY A 452 -8.82 -35.49 -26.06
CA GLY A 452 -9.37 -36.84 -26.17
C GLY A 452 -10.78 -36.90 -26.78
N GLY A 453 -11.44 -35.78 -27.05
CA GLY A 453 -12.81 -35.74 -27.55
C GLY A 453 -13.00 -34.81 -28.76
N ARG A 454 -13.30 -35.40 -29.93
CA ARG A 454 -13.65 -34.66 -31.16
C ARG A 454 -14.83 -33.69 -30.91
N PRO A 455 -14.75 -32.40 -31.28
CA PRO A 455 -15.89 -31.50 -31.17
C PRO A 455 -16.91 -31.81 -32.27
N ARG A 456 -18.11 -32.19 -31.86
CA ARG A 456 -19.28 -32.20 -32.75
C ARG A 456 -19.66 -30.76 -33.09
N ARG A 457 -19.44 -30.37 -34.35
CA ARG A 457 -19.99 -29.13 -34.90
C ARG A 457 -21.53 -29.29 -35.04
N GLY A 458 -22.28 -28.64 -34.17
CA GLY A 458 -23.69 -28.36 -34.34
C GLY A 458 -23.88 -26.95 -34.95
N PRO A 459 -24.84 -26.73 -35.86
CA PRO A 459 -25.01 -25.46 -36.54
C PRO A 459 -25.53 -24.39 -35.54
N LEU A 460 -24.86 -23.26 -35.52
CA LEU A 460 -25.33 -22.05 -34.81
C LEU A 460 -26.67 -21.57 -35.37
N ARG A 461 -27.77 -21.83 -34.65
CA ARG A 461 -29.07 -21.21 -34.94
C ARG A 461 -29.03 -19.76 -34.46
N ALA A 462 -29.23 -18.83 -35.37
CA ALA A 462 -29.47 -17.44 -35.07
C ALA A 462 -30.76 -17.29 -34.20
N PRO A 463 -30.73 -16.45 -33.15
CA PRO A 463 -31.93 -16.20 -32.38
C PRO A 463 -32.97 -15.44 -33.21
N ARG A 464 -34.18 -16.02 -33.30
CA ARG A 464 -35.36 -15.37 -33.91
C ARG A 464 -35.66 -14.07 -33.16
N ARG A 465 -35.84 -13.00 -33.92
CA ARG A 465 -36.40 -11.74 -33.45
C ARG A 465 -37.84 -11.99 -32.98
N GLN A 466 -38.10 -11.92 -31.70
CA GLN A 466 -39.45 -11.69 -31.17
C GLN A 466 -39.69 -10.18 -31.12
N GLY A 467 -40.70 -9.72 -31.86
CA GLY A 467 -41.17 -8.34 -31.84
C GLY A 467 -41.86 -8.05 -30.51
N GLY A 468 -41.19 -7.30 -29.66
CA GLY A 468 -41.77 -6.65 -28.50
C GLY A 468 -41.76 -5.15 -28.73
N SER A 469 -42.91 -4.48 -28.54
CA SER A 469 -43.07 -3.04 -28.69
C SER A 469 -42.07 -2.31 -27.80
N PHE A 470 -41.20 -1.52 -28.41
CA PHE A 470 -40.31 -0.63 -27.70
C PHE A 470 -41.11 0.49 -27.03
N GLY A 471 -41.22 0.43 -25.71
CA GLY A 471 -41.52 1.61 -24.91
C GLY A 471 -40.46 2.66 -25.15
N SER A 472 -40.85 3.92 -25.21
CA SER A 472 -39.97 5.06 -25.45
C SER A 472 -38.72 5.00 -24.54
N PRO A 473 -37.51 5.16 -25.08
CA PRO A 473 -36.32 5.13 -24.24
C PRO A 473 -36.34 6.29 -23.24
N PRO A 474 -35.84 6.09 -22.01
CA PRO A 474 -35.70 7.18 -21.07
C PRO A 474 -34.83 8.27 -21.69
N SER A 475 -35.35 9.49 -21.71
CA SER A 475 -34.76 10.67 -22.35
C SER A 475 -33.58 11.19 -21.51
N GLY A 476 -32.39 10.63 -21.73
CA GLY A 476 -31.16 11.19 -21.16
C GLY A 476 -29.92 10.37 -21.51
N PRO A 477 -28.80 11.01 -21.81
CA PRO A 477 -27.56 10.34 -22.21
C PRO A 477 -26.92 9.50 -21.08
N CYS A 478 -27.29 9.74 -19.82
CA CYS A 478 -26.73 9.06 -18.66
C CYS A 478 -27.24 7.61 -18.45
N SER A 479 -28.41 7.25 -18.98
CA SER A 479 -29.01 5.93 -18.76
C SER A 479 -28.35 4.79 -19.53
N ARG A 480 -27.50 5.08 -20.51
CA ARG A 480 -26.86 4.09 -21.39
C ARG A 480 -25.41 3.74 -21.01
N CYS A 481 -24.80 4.50 -20.10
CA CYS A 481 -23.44 4.22 -19.63
C CYS A 481 -23.36 3.23 -18.46
N LEU A 482 -24.49 2.67 -18.02
CA LEU A 482 -24.59 1.88 -16.78
C LEU A 482 -24.16 0.41 -16.92
N ASP A 483 -24.08 -0.15 -18.14
CA ASP A 483 -23.98 -1.60 -18.32
C ASP A 483 -22.60 -2.16 -18.70
N GLY A 484 -21.53 -1.38 -18.60
CA GLY A 484 -20.17 -1.86 -18.78
C GLY A 484 -19.36 -1.17 -19.86
N TYR A 485 -18.05 -1.36 -19.83
CA TYR A 485 -17.07 -0.68 -20.69
C TYR A 485 -17.32 -0.86 -22.20
N SER A 486 -17.79 -2.03 -22.63
CA SER A 486 -18.12 -2.31 -24.04
C SER A 486 -19.36 -1.54 -24.52
N ASP A 487 -20.30 -1.27 -23.63
CA ASP A 487 -21.52 -0.55 -23.93
C ASP A 487 -21.31 0.96 -23.89
N CYS A 488 -20.47 1.44 -23.01
CA CYS A 488 -19.99 2.83 -23.00
C CYS A 488 -19.32 3.22 -24.32
N ARG A 489 -18.41 2.37 -24.84
CA ARG A 489 -17.72 2.61 -26.10
C ARG A 489 -18.67 2.59 -27.31
N ARG A 490 -19.65 1.69 -27.32
CA ARG A 490 -20.68 1.62 -28.36
C ARG A 490 -21.65 2.80 -28.31
N ALA A 491 -22.07 3.20 -27.12
CA ALA A 491 -22.92 4.36 -26.92
C ALA A 491 -22.21 5.65 -27.38
N CYS A 492 -20.96 5.86 -27.01
CA CYS A 492 -20.17 7.01 -27.45
C CYS A 492 -19.93 7.03 -28.96
N GLN A 493 -19.67 5.89 -29.61
CA GLN A 493 -19.54 5.77 -31.06
C GLN A 493 -20.87 6.03 -31.80
N ALA A 494 -21.99 5.63 -31.24
CA ALA A 494 -23.31 5.86 -31.80
C ALA A 494 -23.74 7.35 -31.73
N PHE A 495 -23.26 8.10 -30.74
CA PHE A 495 -23.56 9.53 -30.57
C PHE A 495 -22.58 10.45 -31.29
N GLY A 496 -21.37 9.98 -31.65
CA GLY A 496 -20.34 10.77 -32.39
C GLY A 496 -20.62 10.94 -33.88
N SER A 497 -21.58 10.22 -34.44
CA SER A 497 -21.94 10.32 -35.86
C SER A 497 -23.15 11.23 -36.14
N GLY A 498 -22.99 12.55 -35.91
CA GLY A 498 -23.78 13.52 -36.67
C GLY A 498 -25.18 13.87 -36.20
N SER A 499 -25.57 13.67 -34.95
CA SER A 499 -26.85 14.15 -34.42
C SER A 499 -26.77 15.59 -33.91
N ARG A 500 -27.55 16.50 -34.52
CA ARG A 500 -27.64 17.95 -34.20
C ARG A 500 -28.36 18.26 -32.89
N SER A 501 -28.63 17.31 -32.03
CA SER A 501 -29.20 17.54 -30.70
C SER A 501 -28.10 17.42 -29.65
N GLY A 502 -27.57 18.55 -29.26
CA GLY A 502 -26.38 18.75 -28.46
C GLY A 502 -26.37 18.10 -27.11
N THR A 503 -25.80 16.95 -26.97
CA THR A 503 -25.55 16.38 -25.65
C THR A 503 -24.29 15.56 -25.53
N CYS A 504 -23.56 15.29 -26.55
CA CYS A 504 -22.22 14.68 -26.47
C CYS A 504 -21.37 15.09 -27.67
N ALA A 505 -21.42 16.34 -28.08
CA ALA A 505 -20.52 16.87 -29.09
C ALA A 505 -19.16 17.14 -28.43
N TYR A 506 -18.30 16.15 -28.39
CA TYR A 506 -16.88 16.34 -28.24
C TYR A 506 -16.24 16.35 -29.64
N PRO A 507 -15.40 17.35 -29.93
CA PRO A 507 -14.81 17.50 -31.26
C PRO A 507 -13.70 16.46 -31.58
N ASP A 508 -13.29 15.63 -30.61
CA ASP A 508 -12.17 14.70 -30.80
C ASP A 508 -12.44 13.31 -30.24
N SER A 509 -12.11 12.28 -31.02
CA SER A 509 -12.24 10.86 -30.66
C SER A 509 -11.39 10.42 -29.45
N THR A 510 -10.42 11.23 -29.04
CA THR A 510 -9.58 11.05 -27.86
C THR A 510 -10.34 11.31 -26.55
N ASP A 511 -11.37 12.18 -26.57
CA ASP A 511 -12.15 12.52 -25.39
C ASP A 511 -13.11 11.41 -24.95
N VAL A 512 -13.56 10.59 -25.90
CA VAL A 512 -14.43 9.43 -25.66
C VAL A 512 -13.68 8.33 -24.89
N ALA A 513 -12.42 8.09 -25.23
CA ALA A 513 -11.57 7.14 -24.48
C ALA A 513 -11.31 7.64 -23.06
N HIS A 514 -11.23 8.94 -22.86
CA HIS A 514 -11.04 9.56 -21.55
C HIS A 514 -12.28 9.47 -20.65
N CYS A 515 -13.50 9.54 -21.18
CA CYS A 515 -14.73 9.35 -20.41
C CYS A 515 -14.85 7.92 -19.84
N CYS A 516 -14.52 6.93 -20.64
CA CYS A 516 -14.50 5.53 -20.20
C CYS A 516 -13.37 5.26 -19.19
N ASP A 517 -12.22 5.91 -19.33
CA ASP A 517 -11.11 5.86 -18.38
C ASP A 517 -11.42 6.59 -17.07
N CYS A 518 -12.27 7.63 -17.10
CA CYS A 518 -12.68 8.33 -15.89
C CYS A 518 -13.49 7.43 -14.94
N ARG A 519 -14.39 6.57 -15.45
CA ARG A 519 -15.13 5.60 -14.63
C ARG A 519 -14.17 4.54 -14.05
N ARG A 520 -13.21 4.10 -14.84
CA ARG A 520 -12.15 3.21 -14.39
C ARG A 520 -11.26 3.87 -13.34
N SER A 521 -10.93 5.13 -13.55
CA SER A 521 -10.17 5.95 -12.59
C SER A 521 -10.99 6.19 -11.33
N TRP A 522 -12.29 6.42 -11.45
CA TRP A 522 -13.15 6.73 -10.31
C TRP A 522 -13.36 5.51 -9.40
N SER A 523 -13.52 4.31 -9.95
CA SER A 523 -13.45 3.07 -9.15
C SER A 523 -12.10 2.83 -8.49
N LEU A 524 -11.05 3.56 -8.93
CA LEU A 524 -9.71 3.56 -8.34
C LEU A 524 -9.50 4.69 -7.32
N TRP A 525 -10.26 5.79 -7.45
CA TRP A 525 -9.97 7.04 -6.77
C TRP A 525 -11.08 7.52 -5.83
N GLY A 526 -12.36 7.18 -6.08
CA GLY A 526 -13.51 7.65 -5.34
C GLY A 526 -14.32 6.58 -4.61
#